data_d9108bd5df862960cfc960c0bb067ce2
#
_entry.id   d9108bd5df862960cfc960c0bb067ce2
#
_cell.length_a   1.000
_cell.length_b   1.000
_cell.length_c   1.000
_cell.angle_alpha   90.00
_cell.angle_beta   90.00
_cell.angle_gamma   90.00
#
_symmetry.space_group_name_H-M   'P 1'
#
loop_
_entity.id
_entity.type
_entity.pdbx_description
1 polymer ?
#
loop_
_entity_poly.entity_id
_entity_poly.type
_entity_poly.pdbx_seq_one_letter_code
_entity_poly.pdbx_strand_id
1 'polypeptide(L)'
;DDQVLIRVFVGGGHHEELVHELDDAGMVRMVLEELDTILGLKANPQFSKVYRWYKGMPKYTVGHLDRIVPLDRMLSTHPGLHLIGCSYKGIGIGDCVHEAQIAAEKILKS
;
A
#
# COMPACT_ATOMS: atom_id res chain seq x y z
N ASP A 1 -23.94 17.64 10.29
CA ASP A 1 -22.50 17.70 10.57
C ASP A 1 -21.84 18.46 9.44
N ASP A 2 -21.27 19.63 9.77
CA ASP A 2 -20.65 20.51 8.77
C ASP A 2 -19.15 20.26 8.60
N GLN A 3 -18.67 19.09 9.01
CA GLN A 3 -17.26 18.72 8.97
C GLN A 3 -17.04 17.52 8.03
N VAL A 4 -15.97 17.60 7.25
CA VAL A 4 -15.55 16.52 6.33
C VAL A 4 -14.12 16.10 6.68
N LEU A 5 -13.89 14.80 6.77
CA LEU A 5 -12.55 14.23 6.91
C LEU A 5 -12.05 13.76 5.55
N ILE A 6 -10.93 14.30 5.12
CA ILE A 6 -10.27 13.89 3.88
C ILE A 6 -9.00 13.10 4.23
N ARG A 7 -8.88 11.90 3.71
CA ARG A 7 -7.64 11.11 3.77
C ARG A 7 -6.93 11.19 2.42
N VAL A 8 -5.67 11.62 2.45
CA VAL A 8 -4.84 11.75 1.26
C VAL A 8 -3.66 10.77 1.36
N PHE A 9 -3.37 10.06 0.26
CA PHE A 9 -2.21 9.20 0.14
C PHE A 9 -1.17 9.90 -0.72
N VAL A 10 0.03 10.09 -0.17
CA VAL A 10 1.12 10.79 -0.83
C VAL A 10 2.29 9.84 -1.05
N GLY A 11 2.99 9.99 -2.17
CA GLY A 11 4.15 9.18 -2.53
C GLY A 11 3.80 8.13 -3.60
N GLY A 12 4.35 6.95 -3.44
CA GLY A 12 4.26 5.88 -4.42
C GLY A 12 5.57 5.72 -5.21
N GLY A 13 5.56 4.82 -6.18
CA GLY A 13 6.80 4.34 -6.81
C GLY A 13 7.64 5.36 -7.57
N HIS A 14 7.14 6.58 -7.77
CA HIS A 14 7.85 7.65 -8.50
C HIS A 14 8.10 8.90 -7.64
N HIS A 15 7.57 8.93 -6.41
CA HIS A 15 7.63 10.10 -5.52
C HIS A 15 7.93 9.70 -4.07
N GLU A 16 8.77 8.70 -3.87
CA GLU A 16 9.20 8.27 -2.53
C GLU A 16 10.00 9.37 -1.82
N GLU A 17 10.73 10.20 -2.57
CA GLU A 17 11.50 11.32 -2.06
C GLU A 17 10.65 12.30 -1.24
N LEU A 18 9.41 12.57 -1.63
CA LEU A 18 8.52 13.50 -0.92
C LEU A 18 8.29 13.11 0.53
N VAL A 19 8.25 11.79 0.80
CA VAL A 19 8.03 11.26 2.15
C VAL A 19 9.24 11.50 3.06
N HIS A 20 10.43 11.60 2.47
CA HIS A 20 11.69 11.80 3.19
C HIS A 20 12.10 13.27 3.32
N GLU A 21 11.80 14.08 2.32
CA GLU A 21 12.30 15.45 2.21
C GLU A 21 11.39 16.47 2.89
N LEU A 22 10.08 16.24 2.90
CA LEU A 22 9.14 17.17 3.51
C LEU A 22 8.90 16.85 4.98
N ASP A 23 8.91 17.87 5.82
CA ASP A 23 8.38 17.79 7.18
C ASP A 23 6.83 17.74 7.16
N ASP A 24 6.20 17.60 8.31
CA ASP A 24 4.74 17.49 8.40
C ASP A 24 4.03 18.75 7.88
N ALA A 25 4.58 19.92 8.17
CA ALA A 25 4.01 21.19 7.70
C ALA A 25 4.15 21.36 6.17
N GLY A 26 5.28 20.96 5.62
CA GLY A 26 5.53 20.93 4.17
C GLY A 26 4.61 19.95 3.46
N MET A 27 4.41 18.76 4.03
CA MET A 27 3.50 17.74 3.48
C MET A 27 2.05 18.26 3.46
N VAL A 28 1.58 18.84 4.55
CA VAL A 28 0.22 19.41 4.62
C VAL A 28 0.04 20.53 3.60
N ARG A 29 1.00 21.43 3.48
CA ARG A 29 0.96 22.54 2.51
C ARG A 29 0.87 22.02 1.06
N MET A 30 1.73 21.09 0.69
CA MET A 30 1.71 20.47 -0.63
C MET A 30 0.34 19.83 -0.92
N VAL A 31 -0.20 19.08 0.05
CA VAL A 31 -1.52 18.45 -0.11
C VAL A 31 -2.63 19.49 -0.30
N LEU A 32 -2.60 20.60 0.42
CA LEU A 32 -3.59 21.66 0.26
C LEU A 32 -3.50 22.33 -1.12
N GLU A 33 -2.29 22.54 -1.64
CA GLU A 33 -2.07 23.07 -2.99
C GLU A 33 -2.62 22.12 -4.07
N GLU A 34 -2.40 20.81 -3.91
CA GLU A 34 -2.95 19.80 -4.81
C GLU A 34 -4.49 19.71 -4.74
N LEU A 35 -5.07 19.79 -3.54
CA LEU A 35 -6.52 19.80 -3.36
C LEU A 35 -7.16 21.06 -3.98
N ASP A 36 -6.51 22.22 -3.90
CA ASP A 36 -6.98 23.43 -4.61
C ASP A 36 -6.89 23.21 -6.13
N THR A 37 -5.76 22.69 -6.62
CA THR A 37 -5.54 22.48 -8.06
C THR A 37 -6.53 21.49 -8.66
N ILE A 38 -6.79 20.37 -7.98
CA ILE A 38 -7.60 19.26 -8.54
C ILE A 38 -9.08 19.47 -8.28
N LEU A 39 -9.44 19.95 -7.08
CA LEU A 39 -10.84 20.04 -6.62
C LEU A 39 -11.33 21.48 -6.45
N GLY A 40 -10.45 22.48 -6.60
CA GLY A 40 -10.77 23.87 -6.28
C GLY A 40 -11.03 24.10 -4.77
N LEU A 41 -10.54 23.21 -3.92
CA LEU A 41 -10.79 23.23 -2.48
C LEU A 41 -9.81 24.17 -1.78
N LYS A 42 -10.26 25.37 -1.48
CA LYS A 42 -9.53 26.38 -0.70
C LYS A 42 -10.00 26.38 0.74
N ALA A 43 -9.41 25.54 1.57
CA ALA A 43 -9.80 25.44 2.96
C ALA A 43 -8.58 25.39 3.89
N ASN A 44 -8.71 25.95 5.07
CA ASN A 44 -7.78 25.71 6.16
C ASN A 44 -8.29 24.55 7.00
N PRO A 45 -7.57 23.44 7.11
CA PRO A 45 -7.99 22.32 7.91
C PRO A 45 -8.04 22.70 9.40
N GLN A 46 -9.10 22.32 10.09
CA GLN A 46 -9.18 22.46 11.56
C GLN A 46 -8.22 21.49 12.26
N PHE A 47 -7.87 20.40 11.59
CA PHE A 47 -6.99 19.37 12.07
C PHE A 47 -6.23 18.74 10.89
N SER A 48 -4.96 18.45 11.09
CA SER A 48 -4.17 17.68 10.15
C SER A 48 -3.27 16.70 10.92
N LYS A 49 -3.10 15.51 10.39
CA LYS A 49 -2.21 14.49 10.93
C LYS A 49 -1.49 13.77 9.81
N VAL A 50 -0.16 13.75 9.86
CA VAL A 50 0.68 13.03 8.92
C VAL A 50 1.15 11.72 9.55
N TYR A 51 1.01 10.62 8.80
CA TYR A 51 1.57 9.32 9.14
C TYR A 51 2.53 8.91 8.03
N ARG A 52 3.76 8.53 8.38
CA ARG A 52 4.76 8.06 7.42
C ARG A 52 4.96 6.58 7.53
N TRP A 53 4.76 5.89 6.44
CA TRP A 53 4.92 4.45 6.31
C TRP A 53 6.08 4.15 5.37
N TYR A 54 7.30 4.27 5.89
CA TYR A 54 8.51 3.99 5.14
C TYR A 54 8.54 2.52 4.70
N LYS A 55 8.67 2.27 3.39
CA LYS A 55 8.66 0.93 2.80
C LYS A 55 7.41 0.11 3.16
N GLY A 56 6.30 0.78 3.45
CA GLY A 56 5.07 0.16 3.92
C GLY A 56 4.23 -0.49 2.82
N MET A 57 4.47 -0.13 1.55
CA MET A 57 3.71 -0.64 0.41
C MET A 57 4.62 -1.41 -0.55
N PRO A 58 4.28 -2.65 -0.91
CA PRO A 58 4.99 -3.39 -1.93
C PRO A 58 4.80 -2.74 -3.30
N LYS A 59 5.84 -2.76 -4.12
CA LYS A 59 5.82 -2.23 -5.47
C LYS A 59 5.87 -3.37 -6.48
N TYR A 60 4.79 -3.58 -7.21
CA TYR A 60 4.73 -4.52 -8.31
C TYR A 60 5.30 -3.87 -9.57
N THR A 61 6.57 -4.09 -9.81
CA THR A 61 7.21 -3.65 -11.06
C THR A 61 6.91 -4.62 -12.19
N VAL A 62 7.12 -4.19 -13.43
CA VAL A 62 7.03 -5.08 -14.61
C VAL A 62 7.86 -6.34 -14.35
N GLY A 63 7.32 -7.51 -14.68
CA GLY A 63 7.94 -8.81 -14.40
C GLY A 63 7.76 -9.30 -12.95
N HIS A 64 6.88 -8.70 -12.15
CA HIS A 64 6.63 -9.18 -10.78
C HIS A 64 6.15 -10.64 -10.78
N LEU A 65 5.21 -11.01 -11.62
CA LEU A 65 4.69 -12.37 -11.72
C LEU A 65 5.77 -13.37 -12.16
N ASP A 66 6.69 -12.95 -13.02
CA ASP A 66 7.80 -13.81 -13.46
C ASP A 66 8.76 -14.16 -12.31
N ARG A 67 8.82 -13.32 -11.27
CA ARG A 67 9.58 -13.60 -10.05
C ARG A 67 8.80 -14.49 -9.07
N ILE A 68 7.47 -14.43 -9.09
CA ILE A 68 6.63 -15.25 -8.22
C ILE A 68 6.60 -16.71 -8.68
N VAL A 69 6.57 -16.98 -10.00
CA VAL A 69 6.53 -18.34 -10.54
C VAL A 69 7.71 -19.22 -10.06
N PRO A 70 8.98 -18.79 -10.11
CA PRO A 70 10.08 -19.55 -9.53
C PRO A 70 9.93 -19.75 -8.01
N LEU A 71 9.43 -18.76 -7.29
CA LEU A 71 9.18 -18.84 -5.85
C LEU A 71 8.16 -19.94 -5.52
N ASP A 72 7.05 -19.98 -6.26
CA ASP A 72 6.03 -21.03 -6.10
C ASP A 72 6.60 -22.43 -6.35
N ARG A 73 7.51 -22.58 -7.32
CA ARG A 73 8.22 -23.85 -7.57
C ARG A 73 9.16 -24.24 -6.43
N MET A 74 9.87 -23.27 -5.85
CA MET A 74 10.71 -23.53 -4.67
C MET A 74 9.87 -23.94 -3.46
N LEU A 75 8.75 -23.28 -3.23
CA LEU A 75 7.83 -23.62 -2.15
C LEU A 75 7.28 -25.04 -2.28
N SER A 76 7.04 -25.53 -3.50
CA SER A 76 6.53 -26.91 -3.71
C SER A 76 7.51 -27.98 -3.23
N THR A 77 8.79 -27.69 -3.08
CA THR A 77 9.81 -28.60 -2.53
C THR A 77 9.91 -28.55 -1.00
N HIS A 78 9.12 -27.68 -0.34
CA HIS A 78 9.10 -27.49 1.11
C HIS A 78 7.69 -27.68 1.66
N PRO A 79 7.24 -28.93 1.84
CA PRO A 79 5.89 -29.21 2.36
C PRO A 79 5.65 -28.51 3.70
N GLY A 80 4.48 -27.90 3.84
CA GLY A 80 4.11 -27.15 5.04
C GLY A 80 4.58 -25.70 5.09
N LEU A 81 5.39 -25.24 4.11
CA LEU A 81 5.77 -23.83 3.98
C LEU A 81 4.81 -23.10 3.04
N HIS A 82 4.19 -22.03 3.53
CA HIS A 82 3.26 -21.21 2.78
C HIS A 82 3.67 -19.74 2.88
N LEU A 83 3.70 -19.01 1.77
CA LEU A 83 3.95 -17.58 1.71
C LEU A 83 2.69 -16.87 1.24
N ILE A 84 2.22 -15.94 2.05
CA ILE A 84 1.03 -15.12 1.79
C ILE A 84 1.31 -13.66 2.12
N GLY A 85 0.47 -12.78 1.62
CA GLY A 85 0.53 -11.34 1.92
C GLY A 85 0.76 -10.48 0.69
N CYS A 86 0.55 -9.18 0.88
CA CYS A 86 0.53 -8.20 -0.20
C CYS A 86 1.83 -8.09 -1.01
N SER A 87 2.95 -8.58 -0.50
CA SER A 87 4.22 -8.58 -1.24
C SER A 87 4.32 -9.65 -2.32
N TYR A 88 3.43 -10.63 -2.32
CA TYR A 88 3.48 -11.77 -3.24
C TYR A 88 2.38 -11.70 -4.30
N LYS A 89 1.10 -11.80 -3.88
CA LYS A 89 -0.04 -11.86 -4.79
C LYS A 89 -1.17 -10.98 -4.26
N GLY A 90 -1.51 -9.92 -5.01
CA GLY A 90 -2.59 -9.01 -4.66
C GLY A 90 -2.28 -8.03 -3.52
N ILE A 91 -2.33 -6.73 -3.81
CA ILE A 91 -2.02 -5.67 -2.84
C ILE A 91 -3.25 -5.33 -2.00
N GLY A 92 -4.45 -5.55 -2.54
CA GLY A 92 -5.70 -5.22 -1.87
C GLY A 92 -5.97 -6.09 -0.64
N ILE A 93 -6.69 -5.54 0.34
CA ILE A 93 -7.10 -6.29 1.54
C ILE A 93 -7.91 -7.53 1.14
N GLY A 94 -8.82 -7.40 0.16
CA GLY A 94 -9.61 -8.51 -0.37
C GLY A 94 -8.75 -9.63 -0.93
N ASP A 95 -7.70 -9.28 -1.70
CA ASP A 95 -6.75 -10.25 -2.26
C ASP A 95 -5.97 -10.96 -1.15
N CYS A 96 -5.50 -10.22 -0.14
CA CYS A 96 -4.80 -10.79 1.00
C CYS A 96 -5.67 -11.79 1.78
N VAL A 97 -6.96 -11.47 1.97
CA VAL A 97 -7.92 -12.38 2.63
C VAL A 97 -8.14 -13.62 1.77
N HIS A 98 -8.31 -13.48 0.47
CA HIS A 98 -8.50 -14.58 -0.46
C HIS A 98 -7.30 -15.54 -0.47
N GLU A 99 -6.08 -15.01 -0.60
CA GLU A 99 -4.84 -15.81 -0.54
C GLU A 99 -4.67 -16.52 0.81
N ALA A 100 -5.07 -15.87 1.91
CA ALA A 100 -5.05 -16.49 3.23
C ALA A 100 -6.05 -17.67 3.34
N GLN A 101 -7.24 -17.54 2.75
CA GLN A 101 -8.23 -18.63 2.69
C GLN A 101 -7.70 -19.82 1.90
N ILE A 102 -7.11 -19.57 0.72
CA ILE A 102 -6.50 -20.63 -0.12
C ILE A 102 -5.39 -21.35 0.66
N ALA A 103 -4.53 -20.61 1.37
CA ALA A 103 -3.45 -21.21 2.15
C ALA A 103 -4.00 -22.06 3.30
N ALA A 104 -4.99 -21.55 4.04
CA ALA A 104 -5.63 -22.28 5.13
C ALA A 104 -6.29 -23.59 4.64
N GLU A 105 -7.00 -23.57 3.51
CA GLU A 105 -7.60 -24.77 2.93
C GLU A 105 -6.55 -25.82 2.52
N LYS A 106 -5.40 -25.39 1.98
CA LYS A 106 -4.30 -26.30 1.65
C LYS A 106 -3.72 -26.96 2.90
N ILE A 107 -3.54 -26.20 3.98
CA ILE A 107 -3.02 -26.71 5.25
C ILE A 107 -3.99 -27.73 5.87
N LEU A 108 -5.28 -27.46 5.82
CA LEU A 108 -6.29 -28.34 6.40
C LEU A 108 -6.50 -29.65 5.60
N LYS A 109 -6.09 -29.71 4.34
CA LYS A 109 -6.19 -30.89 3.46
C LYS A 109 -4.89 -31.69 3.40
N SER A 110 -3.82 -31.18 3.97
CA SER A 110 -2.52 -31.85 4.04
C SER A 110 -2.39 -32.71 5.30
#